data_0de5682a472b489631494b18662b70dd
#
_entry.id   0de5682a472b489631494b18662b70dd
#
_cell.length_a   1.000
_cell.length_b   1.000
_cell.length_c   1.000
_cell.angle_alpha   90.00
_cell.angle_beta   90.00
_cell.angle_gamma   90.00
#
_symmetry.space_group_name_H-M   'P 1'
#
loop_
_entity.id
_entity.type
_entity.pdbx_description
1 polymer ?
#
loop_
_entity_poly.entity_id
_entity_poly.type
_entity_poly.pdbx_seq_one_letter_code
_entity_poly.pdbx_strand_id
1 'polypeptide(L)'
;MQSLRLAAATALVAGSCLAPGVLAAGKPVLHTFAKQQLTDEFWSEGAAFGDINKDGKQDVVAGPFWYAGPDFKTRREFMPADRISKSKKNGQPVTFRGYKGRLGSENEYSANFFAHTHDFNRDGWTDILILGFPGENSWWFENPKGAGGHWKRHVALEVTDNESPHFTDITGDGKPEIVCSSKGSYGYAEPDPANPTALFRWHSISPNNNYHKYTHGLGVGDVNGDGRLDLLEKDGWWEQPASRAGDPVWQLHKWTFGVGGAQMYAYDVNGDGLNDVISSLAAHGYGLSWFEQVREGGEIKFREHNFMNKLPAENKYGAHFSQLHAIDLVDIDGDGLKDLVTGKRFWAHGPDGDPEPNAAPVLYWFQLRRNADKSVDWIPHQVDDLSGTGTEVKARDYNGDGKPDILVGNKHGVYVFTQVTKSVSAAEWQAAQPKPLYP
;
A
#
# COMPACT_ATOMS: atom_id res chain seq x y z
N MET A 1 -24.21 71.49 -36.72
CA MET A 1 -23.44 70.25 -37.05
C MET A 1 -22.08 70.41 -36.43
N GLN A 2 -21.91 69.93 -35.24
CA GLN A 2 -20.70 70.00 -34.46
C GLN A 2 -20.04 68.61 -34.44
N SER A 3 -18.82 68.48 -34.91
CA SER A 3 -18.00 67.34 -34.99
C SER A 3 -17.28 67.18 -33.62
N LEU A 4 -17.55 66.16 -32.89
CA LEU A 4 -16.79 65.75 -31.66
C LEU A 4 -15.54 64.95 -32.13
N ARG A 5 -14.38 65.41 -31.76
CA ARG A 5 -13.12 64.71 -31.90
C ARG A 5 -12.90 63.92 -30.57
N LEU A 6 -12.76 62.60 -30.67
CA LEU A 6 -12.39 61.72 -29.57
C LEU A 6 -10.85 61.68 -29.51
N ALA A 7 -10.27 62.07 -28.39
CA ALA A 7 -8.85 61.91 -28.12
C ALA A 7 -8.61 60.57 -27.44
N ALA A 8 -7.79 59.71 -28.01
CA ALA A 8 -7.34 58.46 -27.42
C ALA A 8 -6.15 58.73 -26.48
N ALA A 9 -6.32 58.44 -25.20
CA ALA A 9 -5.24 58.47 -24.23
C ALA A 9 -4.60 57.05 -24.14
N THR A 10 -3.35 56.98 -24.56
CA THR A 10 -2.54 55.77 -24.44
C THR A 10 -1.95 55.71 -23.02
N ALA A 11 -2.44 54.82 -22.19
CA ALA A 11 -1.87 54.53 -20.87
C ALA A 11 -0.67 53.58 -21.04
N LEU A 12 0.53 54.06 -20.72
CA LEU A 12 1.71 53.22 -20.53
C LEU A 12 1.55 52.45 -19.22
N VAL A 13 1.38 51.15 -19.30
CA VAL A 13 1.49 50.25 -18.16
C VAL A 13 2.97 49.92 -17.99
N ALA A 14 3.60 50.52 -16.97
CA ALA A 14 4.93 50.13 -16.53
C ALA A 14 4.81 48.78 -15.82
N GLY A 15 5.18 47.71 -16.51
CA GLY A 15 5.31 46.37 -15.90
C GLY A 15 6.50 46.36 -14.95
N SER A 16 6.23 46.42 -13.64
CA SER A 16 7.23 46.08 -12.61
C SER A 16 7.49 44.57 -12.70
N CYS A 17 8.64 44.18 -13.25
CA CYS A 17 9.21 42.87 -13.07
C CYS A 17 9.52 42.67 -11.59
N LEU A 18 8.63 42.04 -10.87
CA LEU A 18 8.96 41.42 -9.58
C LEU A 18 9.97 40.32 -9.85
N ALA A 19 11.21 40.49 -9.38
CA ALA A 19 12.18 39.44 -9.33
C ALA A 19 11.56 38.27 -8.54
N PRO A 20 11.75 36.99 -8.94
CA PRO A 20 11.30 35.86 -8.16
C PRO A 20 11.98 35.97 -6.80
N GLY A 21 11.20 36.16 -5.74
CA GLY A 21 11.67 36.13 -4.38
C GLY A 21 12.30 34.76 -4.16
N VAL A 22 13.58 34.71 -3.90
CA VAL A 22 14.25 33.52 -3.35
C VAL A 22 13.60 33.34 -1.98
N LEU A 23 12.63 32.46 -1.88
CA LEU A 23 12.21 31.90 -0.60
C LEU A 23 13.48 31.38 0.05
N ALA A 24 13.84 31.91 1.20
CA ALA A 24 14.96 31.42 1.98
C ALA A 24 14.71 29.92 2.19
N ALA A 25 15.52 29.08 1.55
CA ALA A 25 15.41 27.64 1.72
C ALA A 25 15.49 27.35 3.23
N GLY A 26 14.43 26.74 3.78
CA GLY A 26 14.40 26.32 5.18
C GLY A 26 15.62 25.45 5.49
N LYS A 27 15.96 25.28 6.75
CA LYS A 27 17.02 24.33 7.12
C LYS A 27 16.64 22.94 6.61
N PRO A 28 17.59 22.17 6.06
CA PRO A 28 17.34 20.80 5.67
C PRO A 28 16.81 19.98 6.85
N VAL A 29 15.96 19.01 6.53
CA VAL A 29 15.29 18.15 7.50
C VAL A 29 15.74 16.71 7.29
N LEU A 30 16.08 16.03 8.39
CA LEU A 30 16.24 14.58 8.40
C LEU A 30 14.94 13.93 8.85
N HIS A 31 14.54 12.88 8.14
CA HIS A 31 13.39 12.03 8.43
C HIS A 31 13.90 10.73 9.05
N THR A 32 13.48 10.49 10.28
CA THR A 32 13.82 9.27 11.05
C THR A 32 12.55 8.70 11.66
N PHE A 33 12.61 7.50 12.21
CA PHE A 33 11.44 6.82 12.74
C PHE A 33 11.70 6.29 14.15
N ALA A 34 10.79 6.60 15.06
CA ALA A 34 10.77 6.05 16.40
C ALA A 34 9.99 4.73 16.37
N LYS A 35 10.69 3.61 16.62
CA LYS A 35 10.09 2.25 16.59
C LYS A 35 9.36 1.96 17.88
N GLN A 36 8.11 1.49 17.78
CA GLN A 36 7.36 0.90 18.87
C GLN A 36 6.87 -0.48 18.46
N GLN A 37 7.28 -1.53 19.19
CA GLN A 37 6.74 -2.87 19.05
C GLN A 37 5.52 -3.04 19.96
N LEU A 38 4.35 -3.32 19.38
CA LEU A 38 3.11 -3.50 20.11
C LEU A 38 2.98 -4.93 20.66
N THR A 39 3.49 -5.90 19.94
CA THR A 39 3.57 -7.32 20.33
C THR A 39 4.70 -8.01 19.56
N ASP A 40 5.29 -9.04 20.17
CA ASP A 40 6.24 -9.96 19.54
C ASP A 40 5.55 -11.24 19.05
N GLU A 41 4.22 -11.28 19.09
CA GLU A 41 3.42 -12.42 18.65
C GLU A 41 2.99 -12.26 17.20
N PHE A 42 3.01 -13.36 16.45
CA PHE A 42 2.49 -13.39 15.08
C PHE A 42 0.99 -13.61 15.08
N TRP A 43 0.23 -12.57 14.80
CA TRP A 43 -1.22 -12.61 14.68
C TRP A 43 -1.73 -12.24 13.31
N SER A 44 -0.97 -11.46 12.55
CA SER A 44 -1.39 -10.95 11.25
C SER A 44 -0.22 -10.73 10.31
N GLU A 45 -0.50 -10.75 9.01
CA GLU A 45 0.43 -10.38 7.94
C GLU A 45 0.22 -8.92 7.50
N GLY A 46 -0.82 -8.27 8.01
CA GLY A 46 -1.17 -6.87 7.79
C GLY A 46 -1.75 -6.22 9.03
N ALA A 47 -1.91 -4.90 9.01
CA ALA A 47 -2.46 -4.12 10.10
C ALA A 47 -3.12 -2.83 9.60
N ALA A 48 -4.00 -2.21 10.39
CA ALA A 48 -4.71 -0.98 10.03
C ALA A 48 -4.72 0.04 11.15
N PHE A 49 -4.80 1.32 10.78
CA PHE A 49 -5.18 2.41 11.68
C PHE A 49 -6.68 2.66 11.61
N GLY A 50 -7.28 3.08 12.72
CA GLY A 50 -8.67 3.53 12.79
C GLY A 50 -9.05 3.98 14.19
N ASP A 51 -9.95 4.94 14.32
CA ASP A 51 -10.51 5.35 15.61
C ASP A 51 -11.61 4.36 16.03
N ILE A 52 -11.22 3.30 16.71
CA ILE A 52 -12.09 2.16 17.07
C ILE A 52 -12.97 2.48 18.28
N ASN A 53 -12.42 3.25 19.22
CA ASN A 53 -13.11 3.58 20.48
C ASN A 53 -13.81 4.94 20.45
N LYS A 54 -13.71 5.66 19.33
CA LYS A 54 -14.31 6.97 19.07
C LYS A 54 -13.84 8.05 20.05
N ASP A 55 -12.54 8.01 20.41
CA ASP A 55 -11.91 9.03 21.27
C ASP A 55 -11.18 10.12 20.48
N GLY A 56 -11.20 10.04 19.14
CA GLY A 56 -10.55 10.97 18.24
C GLY A 56 -9.06 10.70 18.05
N LYS A 57 -8.56 9.55 18.53
CA LYS A 57 -7.20 9.06 18.28
C LYS A 57 -7.24 7.83 17.39
N GLN A 58 -6.19 7.65 16.61
CA GLN A 58 -6.07 6.43 15.83
C GLN A 58 -5.58 5.29 16.70
N ASP A 59 -6.30 4.18 16.64
CA ASP A 59 -5.93 2.90 17.21
C ASP A 59 -5.25 2.05 16.14
N VAL A 60 -4.60 0.95 16.54
CA VAL A 60 -4.05 -0.05 15.62
C VAL A 60 -4.86 -1.34 15.72
N VAL A 61 -5.26 -1.88 14.57
CA VAL A 61 -5.87 -3.20 14.44
C VAL A 61 -4.85 -4.17 13.84
N ALA A 62 -4.59 -5.29 14.51
CA ALA A 62 -3.72 -6.35 14.02
C ALA A 62 -4.10 -7.71 14.61
N GLY A 63 -4.37 -8.69 13.73
CA GLY A 63 -4.86 -10.00 14.15
C GLY A 63 -6.18 -9.92 14.90
N PRO A 64 -6.32 -10.62 16.05
CA PRO A 64 -7.55 -10.61 16.82
C PRO A 64 -7.68 -9.41 17.77
N PHE A 65 -6.75 -8.47 17.71
CA PHE A 65 -6.65 -7.37 18.66
C PHE A 65 -6.73 -6.00 18.00
N TRP A 66 -7.17 -5.05 18.81
CA TRP A 66 -6.89 -3.65 18.56
C TRP A 66 -6.17 -3.04 19.77
N TYR A 67 -5.34 -2.05 19.52
CA TYR A 67 -4.45 -1.41 20.48
C TYR A 67 -4.83 0.07 20.54
N ALA A 68 -5.28 0.53 21.74
CA ALA A 68 -5.78 1.88 21.90
C ALA A 68 -4.66 2.93 21.76
N GLY A 69 -4.88 3.88 20.86
CA GLY A 69 -3.98 5.01 20.67
C GLY A 69 -4.06 6.05 21.80
N PRO A 70 -3.12 7.00 21.85
CA PRO A 70 -1.97 7.12 20.96
C PRO A 70 -0.74 6.31 21.42
N ASP A 71 -0.76 5.68 22.60
CA ASP A 71 0.39 4.98 23.17
C ASP A 71 0.39 3.46 22.95
N PHE A 72 -0.72 2.92 22.44
CA PHE A 72 -0.93 1.52 22.06
C PHE A 72 -0.68 0.49 23.18
N LYS A 73 -0.70 0.91 24.46
CA LYS A 73 -0.45 0.02 25.60
C LYS A 73 -1.66 -0.81 26.00
N THR A 74 -2.86 -0.30 25.72
CA THR A 74 -4.10 -1.02 26.02
C THR A 74 -4.51 -1.87 24.83
N ARG A 75 -4.36 -3.19 24.97
CA ARG A 75 -4.80 -4.18 23.97
C ARG A 75 -6.17 -4.73 24.32
N ARG A 76 -7.05 -4.84 23.34
CA ARG A 76 -8.37 -5.45 23.48
C ARG A 76 -8.61 -6.47 22.38
N GLU A 77 -9.22 -7.60 22.75
CA GLU A 77 -9.58 -8.67 21.82
C GLU A 77 -10.98 -8.40 21.26
N PHE A 78 -11.12 -8.40 19.92
CA PHE A 78 -12.40 -8.22 19.23
C PHE A 78 -12.91 -9.51 18.59
N MET A 79 -12.05 -10.48 18.36
CA MET A 79 -12.40 -11.83 17.91
C MET A 79 -11.53 -12.85 18.64
N PRO A 80 -11.93 -14.14 18.72
CA PRO A 80 -11.16 -15.15 19.44
C PRO A 80 -9.71 -15.23 18.98
N ALA A 81 -8.78 -15.05 19.91
CA ALA A 81 -7.35 -15.24 19.72
C ALA A 81 -6.99 -16.73 19.79
N ASP A 82 -7.69 -17.55 19.02
CA ASP A 82 -7.45 -18.99 19.01
C ASP A 82 -6.13 -19.30 18.33
N ARG A 83 -5.18 -19.82 19.10
CA ARG A 83 -3.88 -20.30 18.61
C ARG A 83 -4.03 -21.64 17.85
N ILE A 84 -5.01 -21.73 16.97
CA ILE A 84 -5.29 -22.95 16.23
C ILE A 84 -4.34 -23.01 15.03
N SER A 85 -3.29 -23.81 15.18
CA SER A 85 -2.67 -24.40 14.01
C SER A 85 -3.64 -25.42 13.41
N LYS A 86 -4.35 -25.05 12.35
CA LYS A 86 -5.11 -26.00 11.53
C LYS A 86 -4.18 -26.83 10.66
N SER A 87 -2.89 -26.51 10.61
CA SER A 87 -1.91 -27.27 9.87
C SER A 87 -1.74 -28.65 10.48
N LYS A 88 -2.08 -29.64 9.69
CA LYS A 88 -1.87 -31.05 10.01
C LYS A 88 -0.97 -31.67 8.96
N LYS A 89 0.16 -32.17 9.38
CA LYS A 89 0.97 -33.06 8.55
C LYS A 89 0.60 -34.49 8.93
N ASN A 90 0.05 -35.28 8.00
CA ASN A 90 -0.43 -36.64 8.26
C ASN A 90 -1.47 -36.72 9.40
N GLY A 91 -2.37 -35.74 9.50
CA GLY A 91 -3.41 -35.69 10.51
C GLY A 91 -2.99 -35.22 11.90
N GLN A 92 -1.71 -34.95 12.12
CA GLN A 92 -1.17 -34.46 13.39
C GLN A 92 -0.97 -32.95 13.38
N PRO A 93 -1.24 -32.25 14.51
CA PRO A 93 -0.92 -30.83 14.64
C PRO A 93 0.58 -30.58 14.43
N VAL A 94 0.91 -29.54 13.67
CA VAL A 94 2.31 -29.13 13.46
C VAL A 94 2.60 -27.88 14.27
N THR A 95 3.71 -27.92 15.03
CA THR A 95 4.24 -26.76 15.75
C THR A 95 5.33 -26.12 14.91
N PHE A 96 5.21 -24.83 14.63
CA PHE A 96 6.20 -24.08 13.87
C PHE A 96 7.21 -23.44 14.82
N ARG A 97 8.49 -23.56 14.48
CA ARG A 97 9.57 -22.91 15.23
C ARG A 97 9.73 -21.46 14.75
N GLY A 98 10.08 -20.57 15.65
CA GLY A 98 10.62 -19.26 15.35
C GLY A 98 9.69 -18.07 15.56
N TYR A 99 8.43 -18.30 15.93
CA TYR A 99 7.53 -17.20 16.31
C TYR A 99 6.43 -17.66 17.26
N LYS A 100 5.96 -16.72 18.07
CA LYS A 100 4.86 -16.91 19.04
C LYS A 100 3.54 -16.48 18.41
N GLY A 101 2.42 -16.94 18.99
CA GLY A 101 1.09 -16.59 18.52
C GLY A 101 0.76 -17.29 17.20
N ARG A 102 -0.31 -16.96 16.60
CA ARG A 102 -0.77 -17.23 15.24
C ARG A 102 -2.26 -17.48 15.20
N LEU A 103 -2.97 -16.73 14.39
CA LEU A 103 -4.27 -17.13 13.86
C LEU A 103 -4.03 -18.15 12.76
N GLY A 104 -4.51 -19.37 12.96
CA GLY A 104 -4.17 -20.48 12.11
C GLY A 104 -4.69 -20.42 10.69
N SER A 105 -3.79 -20.54 9.74
CA SER A 105 -4.02 -21.17 8.45
C SER A 105 -3.20 -22.45 8.34
N GLU A 106 -3.44 -23.26 7.31
CA GLU A 106 -2.79 -24.56 7.18
C GLU A 106 -1.30 -24.50 6.87
N ASN A 107 -0.77 -23.37 6.40
CA ASN A 107 0.56 -23.23 5.81
C ASN A 107 1.47 -22.20 6.50
N GLU A 108 1.45 -22.12 7.82
CA GLU A 108 2.31 -21.19 8.58
C GLU A 108 1.97 -19.71 8.37
N TYR A 109 0.77 -19.41 7.86
CA TYR A 109 0.26 -18.06 7.65
C TYR A 109 -0.76 -17.66 8.70
N SER A 110 -1.01 -16.38 8.84
CA SER A 110 -2.17 -15.89 9.60
C SER A 110 -3.45 -16.00 8.75
N ALA A 111 -4.58 -16.22 9.41
CA ALA A 111 -5.88 -16.03 8.78
C ALA A 111 -6.23 -14.55 8.56
N ASN A 112 -5.41 -13.64 9.06
CA ASN A 112 -5.49 -12.20 8.85
C ASN A 112 -4.34 -11.76 7.94
N PHE A 113 -4.61 -11.69 6.63
CA PHE A 113 -3.65 -11.25 5.63
C PHE A 113 -3.61 -9.74 5.50
N PHE A 114 -4.80 -9.09 5.47
CA PHE A 114 -4.94 -7.65 5.38
C PHE A 114 -5.98 -7.18 6.39
N ALA A 115 -5.76 -6.01 6.95
CA ALA A 115 -6.69 -5.37 7.85
C ALA A 115 -7.05 -3.96 7.35
N HIS A 116 -8.33 -3.62 7.41
CA HIS A 116 -8.84 -2.31 7.06
C HIS A 116 -9.89 -1.86 8.07
N THR A 117 -10.17 -0.58 8.09
CA THR A 117 -11.18 0.01 8.97
C THR A 117 -12.13 0.87 8.16
N HIS A 118 -13.42 0.74 8.40
CA HIS A 118 -14.48 1.52 7.76
C HIS A 118 -15.77 1.42 8.56
N ASP A 119 -16.67 2.38 8.44
CA ASP A 119 -18.03 2.31 9.02
C ASP A 119 -18.98 1.69 8.00
N PHE A 120 -19.07 0.34 7.99
CA PHE A 120 -19.86 -0.40 6.99
C PHE A 120 -21.36 -0.23 7.15
N ASN A 121 -21.84 -0.11 8.39
CA ASN A 121 -23.26 0.00 8.70
C ASN A 121 -23.75 1.45 8.87
N ARG A 122 -22.85 2.44 8.74
CA ARG A 122 -23.10 3.88 8.83
C ARG A 122 -23.68 4.29 10.19
N ASP A 123 -23.25 3.64 11.25
CA ASP A 123 -23.69 3.97 12.61
C ASP A 123 -22.78 4.97 13.33
N GLY A 124 -21.72 5.41 12.65
CA GLY A 124 -20.75 6.38 13.11
C GLY A 124 -19.65 5.78 14.00
N TRP A 125 -19.52 4.46 14.04
CA TRP A 125 -18.43 3.74 14.68
C TRP A 125 -17.58 2.99 13.65
N THR A 126 -16.29 3.00 13.88
CA THR A 126 -15.36 2.33 12.97
C THR A 126 -15.41 0.83 13.16
N ASP A 127 -15.77 0.10 12.11
CA ASP A 127 -15.75 -1.35 12.02
C ASP A 127 -14.38 -1.84 11.51
N ILE A 128 -14.14 -3.15 11.60
CA ILE A 128 -12.89 -3.79 11.15
C ILE A 128 -13.19 -4.75 9.99
N LEU A 129 -12.45 -4.63 8.88
CA LEU A 129 -12.47 -5.58 7.78
C LEU A 129 -11.18 -6.39 7.80
N ILE A 130 -11.30 -7.71 7.75
CA ILE A 130 -10.19 -8.65 7.61
C ILE A 130 -10.34 -9.39 6.28
N LEU A 131 -9.34 -9.22 5.41
CA LEU A 131 -9.19 -10.07 4.24
C LEU A 131 -8.34 -11.28 4.65
N GLY A 132 -8.91 -12.45 4.44
CA GLY A 132 -8.33 -13.71 4.91
C GLY A 132 -7.20 -14.23 4.02
N PHE A 133 -6.77 -15.45 4.33
CA PHE A 133 -5.87 -16.21 3.48
C PHE A 133 -6.51 -16.45 2.10
N PRO A 134 -5.75 -16.40 0.99
CA PRO A 134 -6.30 -16.55 -0.36
C PRO A 134 -7.17 -17.79 -0.53
N GLY A 135 -8.39 -17.61 -1.01
CA GLY A 135 -9.40 -18.64 -1.13
C GLY A 135 -10.36 -18.76 0.05
N GLU A 136 -10.15 -17.98 1.09
CA GLU A 136 -11.01 -17.95 2.28
C GLU A 136 -11.96 -16.73 2.25
N ASN A 137 -12.92 -16.74 3.19
CA ASN A 137 -13.84 -15.63 3.35
C ASN A 137 -13.12 -14.37 3.85
N SER A 138 -13.55 -13.21 3.37
CA SER A 138 -13.32 -11.93 4.02
C SER A 138 -14.45 -11.60 4.97
N TRP A 139 -14.11 -11.03 6.12
CA TRP A 139 -15.04 -10.76 7.21
C TRP A 139 -14.96 -9.31 7.64
N TRP A 140 -16.12 -8.66 7.88
CA TRP A 140 -16.12 -7.45 8.65
C TRP A 140 -16.76 -7.67 10.03
N PHE A 141 -16.25 -6.94 11.01
CA PHE A 141 -16.63 -7.05 12.42
C PHE A 141 -17.31 -5.76 12.85
N GLU A 142 -18.57 -5.89 13.23
CA GLU A 142 -19.41 -4.79 13.65
C GLU A 142 -18.99 -4.28 15.03
N ASN A 143 -18.63 -3.00 15.11
CA ASN A 143 -18.19 -2.37 16.35
C ASN A 143 -19.34 -2.36 17.37
N PRO A 144 -19.15 -2.93 18.58
CA PRO A 144 -20.19 -3.00 19.59
C PRO A 144 -20.42 -1.67 20.34
N LYS A 145 -19.91 -0.56 19.83
CA LYS A 145 -20.08 0.80 20.37
C LYS A 145 -19.59 0.94 21.82
N GLY A 146 -18.40 0.39 22.06
CA GLY A 146 -17.78 0.39 23.38
C GLY A 146 -18.23 -0.73 24.32
N ALA A 147 -19.19 -1.57 23.94
CA ALA A 147 -19.48 -2.79 24.67
C ALA A 147 -18.31 -3.79 24.59
N GLY A 148 -18.02 -4.49 25.67
CA GLY A 148 -16.95 -5.49 25.69
C GLY A 148 -17.37 -6.80 25.01
N GLY A 149 -16.38 -7.70 24.87
CA GLY A 149 -16.56 -9.03 24.30
C GLY A 149 -16.18 -9.11 22.83
N HIS A 150 -16.40 -10.28 22.22
CA HIS A 150 -16.13 -10.48 20.79
C HIS A 150 -17.20 -9.81 19.95
N TRP A 151 -16.76 -9.24 18.83
CA TRP A 151 -17.63 -8.49 17.92
C TRP A 151 -18.42 -9.44 17.03
N LYS A 152 -19.59 -9.00 16.64
CA LYS A 152 -20.40 -9.71 15.67
C LYS A 152 -19.71 -9.63 14.30
N ARG A 153 -19.47 -10.77 13.68
CA ARG A 153 -18.85 -10.84 12.35
C ARG A 153 -19.88 -11.09 11.27
N HIS A 154 -19.61 -10.52 10.11
CA HIS A 154 -20.38 -10.69 8.89
C HIS A 154 -19.46 -11.09 7.75
N VAL A 155 -19.91 -11.96 6.85
CA VAL A 155 -19.15 -12.27 5.64
C VAL A 155 -19.26 -11.08 4.70
N ALA A 156 -18.11 -10.48 4.36
CA ALA A 156 -18.04 -9.46 3.32
C ALA A 156 -18.00 -10.10 1.93
N LEU A 157 -17.07 -11.03 1.71
CA LEU A 157 -16.92 -11.77 0.45
C LEU A 157 -16.59 -13.23 0.76
N GLU A 158 -17.24 -14.18 0.05
CA GLU A 158 -17.04 -15.61 0.31
C GLU A 158 -15.65 -16.12 -0.09
N VAL A 159 -15.08 -15.60 -1.16
CA VAL A 159 -13.74 -15.97 -1.64
C VAL A 159 -13.00 -14.72 -2.03
N THR A 160 -11.93 -14.44 -1.31
CA THR A 160 -10.95 -13.39 -1.66
C THR A 160 -9.68 -14.10 -2.08
N ASP A 161 -9.37 -13.97 -3.35
CA ASP A 161 -8.16 -14.50 -3.97
C ASP A 161 -7.19 -13.36 -4.24
N ASN A 162 -5.95 -13.69 -4.67
CA ASN A 162 -4.81 -12.80 -4.82
C ASN A 162 -4.14 -12.44 -3.50
N GLU A 163 -2.81 -12.30 -3.52
CA GLU A 163 -2.02 -11.97 -2.31
C GLU A 163 -1.68 -10.47 -2.22
N SER A 164 -2.36 -9.64 -3.01
CA SER A 164 -2.24 -8.17 -2.97
C SER A 164 -3.59 -7.47 -3.15
N PRO A 165 -4.69 -7.94 -2.50
CA PRO A 165 -5.99 -7.30 -2.64
C PRO A 165 -5.95 -5.87 -2.09
N HIS A 166 -6.84 -5.02 -2.60
CA HIS A 166 -7.01 -3.65 -2.13
C HIS A 166 -8.38 -3.46 -1.47
N PHE A 167 -8.46 -2.50 -0.56
CA PHE A 167 -9.70 -1.92 -0.10
C PHE A 167 -9.68 -0.43 -0.42
N THR A 168 -10.25 -0.05 -1.55
CA THR A 168 -10.14 1.29 -2.12
C THR A 168 -11.32 1.58 -3.04
N ASP A 169 -11.62 2.86 -3.26
CA ASP A 169 -12.64 3.32 -4.18
C ASP A 169 -12.15 3.16 -5.64
N ILE A 170 -12.42 2.01 -6.26
CA ILE A 170 -12.15 1.80 -7.69
C ILE A 170 -13.24 2.40 -8.56
N THR A 171 -14.43 2.60 -8.01
CA THR A 171 -15.58 3.08 -8.77
C THR A 171 -15.63 4.58 -8.93
N GLY A 172 -14.90 5.34 -8.09
CA GLY A 172 -14.89 6.79 -8.06
C GLY A 172 -16.14 7.40 -7.40
N ASP A 173 -16.88 6.61 -6.59
CA ASP A 173 -18.10 7.09 -5.92
C ASP A 173 -17.85 7.60 -4.49
N GLY A 174 -16.61 7.56 -4.03
CA GLY A 174 -16.16 7.99 -2.71
C GLY A 174 -16.30 6.92 -1.63
N LYS A 175 -16.62 5.67 -1.98
CA LYS A 175 -16.72 4.54 -1.06
C LYS A 175 -15.75 3.43 -1.47
N PRO A 176 -15.07 2.81 -0.51
CA PRO A 176 -14.12 1.76 -0.84
C PRO A 176 -14.81 0.41 -1.09
N GLU A 177 -14.29 -0.32 -2.07
CA GLU A 177 -14.61 -1.70 -2.41
C GLU A 177 -13.44 -2.63 -2.09
N ILE A 178 -13.74 -3.92 -1.91
CA ILE A 178 -12.70 -4.97 -1.92
C ILE A 178 -12.37 -5.25 -3.39
N VAL A 179 -11.16 -4.91 -3.81
CA VAL A 179 -10.66 -5.19 -5.17
C VAL A 179 -9.72 -6.38 -5.10
N CYS A 180 -10.05 -7.47 -5.79
CA CYS A 180 -9.29 -8.72 -5.73
C CYS A 180 -9.56 -9.59 -6.96
N SER A 181 -8.99 -10.79 -7.00
CA SER A 181 -9.59 -11.87 -7.78
C SER A 181 -10.51 -12.71 -6.89
N SER A 182 -11.51 -13.34 -7.48
CA SER A 182 -12.42 -14.24 -6.80
C SER A 182 -12.89 -15.33 -7.78
N LYS A 183 -12.76 -16.58 -7.37
CA LYS A 183 -13.24 -17.74 -8.13
C LYS A 183 -12.80 -17.71 -9.61
N GLY A 184 -11.58 -17.23 -9.88
CA GLY A 184 -10.98 -17.22 -11.21
C GLY A 184 -11.22 -15.99 -12.08
N SER A 185 -11.81 -14.91 -11.53
CA SER A 185 -11.98 -13.61 -12.21
C SER A 185 -11.44 -12.48 -11.36
N TYR A 186 -10.89 -11.43 -11.97
CA TYR A 186 -10.65 -10.13 -11.31
C TYR A 186 -11.95 -9.34 -11.21
N GLY A 187 -12.10 -8.58 -10.13
CA GLY A 187 -13.27 -7.76 -9.91
C GLY A 187 -13.21 -6.97 -8.62
N TYR A 188 -14.34 -6.45 -8.24
CA TYR A 188 -14.50 -5.75 -6.96
C TYR A 188 -15.82 -6.16 -6.28
N ALA A 189 -15.83 -6.05 -4.95
CA ALA A 189 -17.01 -6.33 -4.15
C ALA A 189 -17.46 -5.06 -3.42
N GLU A 190 -18.69 -4.61 -3.73
CA GLU A 190 -19.30 -3.38 -3.22
C GLU A 190 -20.20 -3.69 -2.03
N PRO A 191 -20.02 -2.99 -0.87
CA PRO A 191 -20.96 -3.11 0.25
C PRO A 191 -22.34 -2.53 -0.12
N ASP A 192 -23.43 -3.20 0.28
CA ASP A 192 -24.78 -2.66 0.14
C ASP A 192 -25.15 -1.77 1.33
N PRO A 193 -25.22 -0.44 1.17
CA PRO A 193 -25.54 0.45 2.26
C PRO A 193 -26.97 0.30 2.82
N ALA A 194 -27.86 -0.27 2.03
CA ALA A 194 -29.24 -0.52 2.47
C ALA A 194 -29.35 -1.83 3.28
N ASN A 195 -28.42 -2.75 3.08
CA ASN A 195 -28.31 -4.02 3.81
C ASN A 195 -26.85 -4.35 4.13
N PRO A 196 -26.21 -3.62 5.05
CA PRO A 196 -24.77 -3.69 5.27
C PRO A 196 -24.28 -5.07 5.78
N THR A 197 -25.19 -5.89 6.30
CA THR A 197 -24.87 -7.25 6.79
C THR A 197 -24.99 -8.34 5.72
N ALA A 198 -25.44 -7.99 4.52
CA ALA A 198 -25.43 -8.91 3.37
C ALA A 198 -24.02 -9.08 2.84
N LEU A 199 -23.82 -10.13 2.05
CA LEU A 199 -22.63 -10.26 1.22
C LEU A 199 -22.44 -9.03 0.33
N PHE A 200 -21.23 -8.55 0.20
CA PHE A 200 -20.89 -7.50 -0.75
C PHE A 200 -21.18 -7.99 -2.17
N ARG A 201 -21.72 -7.12 -2.98
CA ARG A 201 -22.07 -7.45 -4.36
C ARG A 201 -20.81 -7.55 -5.20
N TRP A 202 -20.56 -8.72 -5.78
CA TRP A 202 -19.44 -8.93 -6.68
C TRP A 202 -19.72 -8.38 -8.08
N HIS A 203 -18.76 -7.64 -8.61
CA HIS A 203 -18.72 -7.10 -9.97
C HIS A 203 -17.48 -7.63 -10.68
N SER A 204 -17.68 -8.45 -11.70
CA SER A 204 -16.57 -9.04 -12.45
C SER A 204 -16.02 -8.04 -13.44
N ILE A 205 -14.73 -7.75 -13.37
CA ILE A 205 -13.98 -6.92 -14.32
C ILE A 205 -13.51 -7.78 -15.50
N SER A 206 -12.94 -8.96 -15.21
CA SER A 206 -12.42 -9.87 -16.22
C SER A 206 -13.37 -11.03 -16.49
N PRO A 207 -13.26 -11.71 -17.65
CA PRO A 207 -13.81 -13.05 -17.79
C PRO A 207 -13.22 -14.00 -16.74
N ASN A 208 -13.89 -15.14 -16.52
CA ASN A 208 -13.28 -16.20 -15.74
C ASN A 208 -12.16 -16.87 -16.57
N ASN A 209 -10.92 -16.50 -16.26
CA ASN A 209 -9.72 -17.04 -16.88
C ASN A 209 -9.05 -18.11 -15.99
N ASN A 210 -9.74 -18.58 -14.95
CA ASN A 210 -9.21 -19.50 -13.93
C ASN A 210 -7.96 -18.95 -13.23
N TYR A 211 -7.94 -17.65 -12.95
CA TYR A 211 -6.86 -17.04 -12.18
C TYR A 211 -6.68 -17.79 -10.86
N HIS A 212 -5.44 -18.21 -10.61
CA HIS A 212 -5.12 -18.99 -9.43
C HIS A 212 -5.26 -18.14 -8.17
N LYS A 213 -5.75 -18.73 -7.07
CA LYS A 213 -5.99 -17.99 -5.83
C LYS A 213 -4.75 -17.31 -5.24
N TYR A 214 -3.57 -17.85 -5.50
CA TYR A 214 -2.28 -17.29 -5.07
C TYR A 214 -1.62 -16.45 -6.18
N THR A 215 -2.41 -15.72 -6.98
CA THR A 215 -1.85 -14.71 -7.86
C THR A 215 -1.28 -13.56 -7.03
N HIS A 216 -0.28 -12.88 -7.57
CA HIS A 216 0.41 -11.76 -6.96
C HIS A 216 0.42 -10.58 -7.92
N GLY A 217 0.52 -9.37 -7.37
CA GLY A 217 0.48 -8.15 -8.16
C GLY A 217 -0.97 -7.74 -8.47
N LEU A 218 -1.43 -6.72 -7.79
CA LEU A 218 -2.72 -6.08 -8.03
C LEU A 218 -2.61 -4.60 -7.68
N GLY A 219 -3.30 -3.76 -8.41
CA GLY A 219 -3.34 -2.34 -8.14
C GLY A 219 -4.56 -1.65 -8.71
N VAL A 220 -4.77 -0.42 -8.28
CA VAL A 220 -5.83 0.46 -8.76
C VAL A 220 -5.23 1.83 -9.07
N GLY A 221 -5.48 2.34 -10.26
CA GLY A 221 -5.01 3.67 -10.65
C GLY A 221 -5.41 4.04 -12.08
N ASP A 222 -5.46 5.32 -12.39
CA ASP A 222 -5.77 5.83 -13.72
C ASP A 222 -4.53 5.71 -14.62
N VAL A 223 -4.44 4.64 -15.40
CA VAL A 223 -3.27 4.37 -16.25
C VAL A 223 -3.28 5.22 -17.50
N ASN A 224 -4.44 5.41 -18.13
CA ASN A 224 -4.56 6.07 -19.42
C ASN A 224 -4.74 7.60 -19.31
N GLY A 225 -4.99 8.14 -18.12
CA GLY A 225 -5.18 9.56 -17.85
C GLY A 225 -6.58 10.06 -18.18
N ASP A 226 -7.59 9.19 -18.17
CA ASP A 226 -8.98 9.55 -18.52
C ASP A 226 -9.84 9.91 -17.30
N GLY A 227 -9.27 9.85 -16.10
CA GLY A 227 -9.91 10.19 -14.83
C GLY A 227 -10.70 9.04 -14.20
N ARG A 228 -10.71 7.85 -14.78
CA ARG A 228 -11.28 6.64 -14.20
C ARG A 228 -10.18 5.73 -13.68
N LEU A 229 -10.47 4.98 -12.63
CA LEU A 229 -9.47 4.10 -12.03
C LEU A 229 -9.52 2.71 -12.67
N ASP A 230 -8.41 2.32 -13.24
CA ASP A 230 -8.19 1.02 -13.86
C ASP A 230 -7.74 -0.01 -12.84
N LEU A 231 -7.87 -1.30 -13.16
CA LEU A 231 -7.27 -2.37 -12.39
C LEU A 231 -5.96 -2.80 -13.04
N LEU A 232 -4.87 -2.75 -12.26
CA LEU A 232 -3.56 -3.24 -12.68
C LEU A 232 -3.35 -4.67 -12.19
N GLU A 233 -2.72 -5.49 -13.02
CA GLU A 233 -2.25 -6.82 -12.67
C GLU A 233 -0.94 -7.15 -13.39
N LYS A 234 -0.23 -8.23 -13.02
CA LYS A 234 1.11 -8.54 -13.53
C LYS A 234 1.20 -8.69 -15.06
N ASP A 235 0.11 -9.07 -15.73
CA ASP A 235 0.06 -9.33 -17.18
C ASP A 235 -0.61 -8.18 -17.96
N GLY A 236 -0.89 -7.02 -17.30
CA GLY A 236 -1.44 -5.83 -17.92
C GLY A 236 -2.31 -4.98 -17.03
N TRP A 237 -3.24 -4.28 -17.64
CA TRP A 237 -4.21 -3.47 -16.92
C TRP A 237 -5.58 -3.53 -17.62
N TRP A 238 -6.63 -3.46 -16.81
CA TRP A 238 -8.02 -3.50 -17.26
C TRP A 238 -8.59 -2.10 -17.20
N GLU A 239 -8.88 -1.54 -18.39
CA GLU A 239 -9.41 -0.18 -18.54
C GLU A 239 -10.85 -0.11 -18.08
N GLN A 240 -11.14 0.82 -17.13
CA GLN A 240 -12.50 1.03 -16.67
C GLN A 240 -13.36 1.65 -17.78
N PRO A 241 -14.49 1.05 -18.14
CA PRO A 241 -15.39 1.61 -19.16
C PRO A 241 -16.09 2.87 -18.65
N ALA A 242 -16.50 3.75 -19.57
CA ALA A 242 -17.26 4.95 -19.24
C ALA A 242 -18.59 4.67 -18.52
N SER A 243 -19.13 3.48 -18.65
CA SER A 243 -20.29 3.02 -17.90
C SER A 243 -20.07 1.61 -17.39
N ARG A 244 -20.29 1.42 -16.10
CA ARG A 244 -20.25 0.12 -15.42
C ARG A 244 -21.63 -0.57 -15.37
N ALA A 245 -22.67 0.07 -15.93
CA ALA A 245 -24.01 -0.49 -15.90
C ALA A 245 -24.08 -1.85 -16.59
N GLY A 246 -24.63 -2.84 -15.88
CA GLY A 246 -24.74 -4.22 -16.41
C GLY A 246 -23.46 -5.05 -16.29
N ASP A 247 -22.50 -4.62 -15.50
CA ASP A 247 -21.23 -5.32 -15.24
C ASP A 247 -20.47 -5.72 -16.52
N PRO A 248 -20.13 -4.77 -17.41
CA PRO A 248 -19.41 -5.08 -18.62
C PRO A 248 -18.02 -5.62 -18.29
N VAL A 249 -17.53 -6.56 -19.10
CA VAL A 249 -16.09 -6.93 -19.05
C VAL A 249 -15.26 -5.72 -19.48
N TRP A 250 -14.23 -5.38 -18.69
CA TRP A 250 -13.33 -4.28 -19.00
C TRP A 250 -12.36 -4.67 -20.12
N GLN A 251 -11.77 -3.69 -20.77
CA GLN A 251 -10.80 -3.96 -21.84
C GLN A 251 -9.43 -4.24 -21.23
N LEU A 252 -8.85 -5.41 -21.54
CA LEU A 252 -7.48 -5.76 -21.15
C LEU A 252 -6.47 -5.16 -22.12
N HIS A 253 -5.54 -4.37 -21.59
CA HIS A 253 -4.33 -3.94 -22.27
C HIS A 253 -3.16 -4.76 -21.75
N LYS A 254 -2.63 -5.64 -22.58
CA LYS A 254 -1.57 -6.59 -22.16
C LYS A 254 -0.23 -5.92 -22.04
N TRP A 255 0.44 -6.15 -20.93
CA TRP A 255 1.83 -5.82 -20.67
C TRP A 255 2.37 -6.75 -19.58
N THR A 256 3.71 -6.93 -19.49
CA THR A 256 4.30 -7.71 -18.41
C THR A 256 4.96 -6.79 -17.41
N PHE A 257 4.42 -6.73 -16.18
CA PHE A 257 4.94 -5.95 -15.05
C PHE A 257 5.70 -6.79 -14.03
N GLY A 258 6.24 -7.94 -14.44
CA GLY A 258 6.93 -8.89 -13.59
C GLY A 258 6.23 -10.24 -13.54
N VAL A 259 6.67 -11.10 -12.62
CA VAL A 259 6.07 -12.44 -12.45
C VAL A 259 4.94 -12.46 -11.39
N GLY A 260 4.69 -11.31 -10.78
CA GLY A 260 3.71 -11.09 -9.72
C GLY A 260 4.38 -10.66 -8.42
N GLY A 261 4.19 -9.42 -8.08
CA GLY A 261 4.77 -8.75 -6.93
C GLY A 261 3.76 -8.42 -5.84
N ALA A 262 3.93 -7.27 -5.21
CA ALA A 262 3.05 -6.71 -4.20
C ALA A 262 1.92 -5.87 -4.81
N GLN A 263 1.44 -4.87 -4.07
CA GLN A 263 0.55 -3.84 -4.56
C GLN A 263 1.18 -3.10 -5.75
N MET A 264 0.38 -2.67 -6.71
CA MET A 264 0.82 -1.92 -7.88
C MET A 264 0.19 -0.53 -7.88
N TYR A 265 0.89 0.45 -8.45
CA TYR A 265 0.43 1.84 -8.47
C TYR A 265 0.59 2.45 -9.85
N ALA A 266 -0.37 3.31 -10.23
CA ALA A 266 -0.23 4.23 -11.35
C ALA A 266 0.14 5.62 -10.78
N TYR A 267 1.27 6.18 -11.23
CA TYR A 267 1.77 7.48 -10.79
C TYR A 267 2.75 8.06 -11.79
N ASP A 268 2.68 9.35 -12.04
CA ASP A 268 3.66 10.07 -12.88
C ASP A 268 5.00 10.16 -12.13
N VAL A 269 5.90 9.22 -12.40
CA VAL A 269 7.20 9.09 -11.70
C VAL A 269 8.20 10.14 -12.22
N ASN A 270 8.25 10.37 -13.54
CA ASN A 270 9.27 11.20 -14.17
C ASN A 270 8.83 12.67 -14.37
N GLY A 271 7.56 13.01 -14.16
CA GLY A 271 7.02 14.35 -14.27
C GLY A 271 6.67 14.77 -15.71
N ASP A 272 6.39 13.81 -16.58
CA ASP A 272 6.02 14.06 -17.97
C ASP A 272 4.51 14.20 -18.20
N GLY A 273 3.71 13.98 -17.16
CA GLY A 273 2.25 14.07 -17.16
C GLY A 273 1.55 12.78 -17.59
N LEU A 274 2.27 11.69 -17.79
CA LEU A 274 1.72 10.35 -18.01
C LEU A 274 1.88 9.52 -16.74
N ASN A 275 0.89 8.69 -16.42
CA ASN A 275 0.99 7.80 -15.28
C ASN A 275 1.79 6.55 -15.65
N ASP A 276 2.90 6.37 -14.96
CA ASP A 276 3.74 5.18 -15.02
C ASP A 276 3.19 4.10 -14.08
N VAL A 277 3.70 2.86 -14.21
CA VAL A 277 3.34 1.77 -13.30
C VAL A 277 4.51 1.45 -12.38
N ILE A 278 4.27 1.39 -11.07
CA ILE A 278 5.25 0.97 -10.06
C ILE A 278 4.87 -0.42 -9.58
N SER A 279 5.83 -1.35 -9.53
CA SER A 279 5.62 -2.72 -9.09
C SER A 279 6.88 -3.32 -8.47
N SER A 280 6.72 -4.20 -7.47
CA SER A 280 7.74 -5.21 -7.23
C SER A 280 7.58 -6.33 -8.27
N LEU A 281 8.70 -6.87 -8.75
CA LEU A 281 8.68 -7.82 -9.87
C LEU A 281 8.30 -9.24 -9.43
N ALA A 282 8.61 -9.59 -8.18
CA ALA A 282 8.37 -10.92 -7.63
C ALA A 282 8.15 -10.86 -6.11
N ALA A 283 6.96 -11.21 -5.64
CA ALA A 283 6.61 -11.19 -4.21
C ALA A 283 7.51 -12.09 -3.36
N HIS A 284 7.93 -13.24 -3.89
CA HIS A 284 8.83 -14.18 -3.23
C HIS A 284 10.29 -14.08 -3.70
N GLY A 285 10.59 -13.17 -4.61
CA GLY A 285 11.90 -12.98 -5.21
C GLY A 285 12.48 -11.60 -4.96
N TYR A 286 13.02 -11.03 -6.01
CA TYR A 286 13.67 -9.73 -6.04
C TYR A 286 13.03 -8.85 -7.10
N GLY A 287 13.35 -7.58 -7.05
CA GLY A 287 13.10 -6.59 -8.08
C GLY A 287 12.06 -5.54 -7.67
N LEU A 288 12.50 -4.28 -7.78
CA LEU A 288 11.63 -3.10 -7.76
C LEU A 288 11.82 -2.35 -9.07
N SER A 289 10.73 -2.11 -9.78
CA SER A 289 10.75 -1.38 -11.05
C SER A 289 9.64 -0.36 -11.12
N TRP A 290 9.88 0.69 -11.87
CA TRP A 290 8.83 1.49 -12.44
C TRP A 290 8.85 1.33 -13.96
N PHE A 291 7.69 1.39 -14.58
CA PHE A 291 7.48 1.19 -16.00
C PHE A 291 7.03 2.52 -16.60
N GLU A 292 7.97 3.24 -17.22
CA GLU A 292 7.72 4.52 -17.86
C GLU A 292 6.70 4.35 -18.98
N GLN A 293 5.59 5.06 -18.87
CA GLN A 293 4.59 5.06 -19.92
C GLN A 293 5.10 5.87 -21.13
N VAL A 294 5.05 5.27 -22.31
CA VAL A 294 5.37 5.94 -23.59
C VAL A 294 4.21 5.81 -24.56
N ARG A 295 3.99 6.85 -25.36
CA ARG A 295 2.95 6.87 -26.39
C ARG A 295 3.58 6.64 -27.76
N GLU A 296 3.30 5.49 -28.38
CA GLU A 296 3.80 5.14 -29.70
C GLU A 296 2.64 4.84 -30.66
N GLY A 297 2.48 5.65 -31.70
CA GLY A 297 1.39 5.46 -32.66
C GLY A 297 -0.02 5.59 -32.07
N GLY A 298 -0.16 6.26 -30.92
CA GLY A 298 -1.41 6.37 -30.17
C GLY A 298 -1.65 5.23 -29.16
N GLU A 299 -0.79 4.23 -29.14
CA GLU A 299 -0.84 3.11 -28.16
C GLU A 299 -0.03 3.45 -26.91
N ILE A 300 -0.51 2.94 -25.75
CA ILE A 300 0.23 2.95 -24.49
C ILE A 300 1.19 1.76 -24.50
N LYS A 301 2.47 2.06 -24.29
CA LYS A 301 3.52 1.06 -24.04
C LYS A 301 4.31 1.47 -22.81
N PHE A 302 5.17 0.59 -22.35
CA PHE A 302 5.98 0.86 -21.17
C PHE A 302 7.45 0.53 -21.44
N ARG A 303 8.34 1.22 -20.72
CA ARG A 303 9.77 0.94 -20.65
C ARG A 303 10.13 0.65 -19.20
N GLU A 304 10.67 -0.51 -18.93
CA GLU A 304 11.06 -0.88 -17.57
C GLU A 304 12.33 -0.13 -17.13
N HIS A 305 12.29 0.41 -15.91
CA HIS A 305 13.41 0.97 -15.18
C HIS A 305 13.53 0.22 -13.85
N ASN A 306 14.43 -0.76 -13.80
CA ASN A 306 14.72 -1.50 -12.57
C ASN A 306 15.67 -0.67 -11.70
N PHE A 307 15.33 -0.47 -10.41
CA PHE A 307 16.14 0.31 -9.49
C PHE A 307 16.62 -0.48 -8.26
N MET A 308 16.16 -1.72 -8.08
CA MET A 308 16.70 -2.69 -7.12
C MET A 308 16.38 -4.10 -7.58
N ASN A 309 17.39 -4.99 -7.52
CA ASN A 309 17.20 -6.40 -7.83
C ASN A 309 18.05 -7.28 -6.90
N LYS A 310 18.44 -8.48 -7.36
CA LYS A 310 19.12 -9.51 -6.59
C LYS A 310 20.54 -9.10 -6.15
N LEU A 311 21.27 -8.38 -6.99
CA LEU A 311 22.64 -8.00 -6.70
C LEU A 311 22.72 -6.57 -6.16
N PRO A 312 23.59 -6.28 -5.16
CA PRO A 312 23.76 -4.91 -4.67
C PRO A 312 24.07 -3.90 -5.77
N ALA A 313 24.80 -4.31 -6.81
CA ALA A 313 25.14 -3.44 -7.95
C ALA A 313 23.95 -3.09 -8.87
N GLU A 314 22.79 -3.73 -8.68
CA GLU A 314 21.55 -3.41 -9.37
C GLU A 314 20.71 -2.34 -8.63
N ASN A 315 21.25 -1.79 -7.56
CA ASN A 315 20.78 -0.57 -6.93
C ASN A 315 21.95 0.41 -6.79
N LYS A 316 21.78 1.62 -7.27
CA LYS A 316 22.81 2.68 -7.24
C LYS A 316 23.43 2.89 -5.84
N TYR A 317 22.67 2.64 -4.78
CA TYR A 317 23.08 2.83 -3.38
C TYR A 317 23.39 1.51 -2.66
N GLY A 318 23.32 0.37 -3.34
CA GLY A 318 23.66 -0.95 -2.81
C GLY A 318 22.55 -1.62 -1.99
N ALA A 319 21.36 -1.04 -1.88
CA ALA A 319 20.23 -1.68 -1.22
C ALA A 319 19.75 -2.89 -2.04
N HIS A 320 19.58 -4.03 -1.39
CA HIS A 320 18.98 -5.21 -2.00
C HIS A 320 18.37 -6.10 -0.93
N PHE A 321 17.21 -6.67 -1.21
CA PHE A 321 16.54 -7.66 -0.37
C PHE A 321 15.48 -8.39 -1.17
N SER A 322 15.14 -9.58 -0.71
CA SER A 322 14.14 -10.47 -1.33
C SER A 322 12.79 -10.40 -0.63
N GLN A 323 11.81 -11.12 -1.17
CA GLN A 323 10.47 -11.31 -0.61
C GLN A 323 9.70 -9.98 -0.49
N LEU A 324 9.61 -9.28 -1.62
CA LEU A 324 8.97 -7.96 -1.78
C LEU A 324 7.44 -8.08 -1.87
N HIS A 325 6.81 -8.40 -0.76
CA HIS A 325 5.40 -8.78 -0.69
C HIS A 325 4.44 -7.62 -0.36
N ALA A 326 4.98 -6.48 0.02
CA ALA A 326 4.19 -5.31 0.41
C ALA A 326 4.84 -4.01 -0.06
N ILE A 327 4.05 -3.12 -0.64
CA ILE A 327 4.44 -1.77 -1.05
C ILE A 327 3.33 -0.80 -0.63
N ASP A 328 3.71 0.41 -0.19
CA ASP A 328 2.82 1.57 -0.12
C ASP A 328 3.48 2.77 -0.80
N LEU A 329 2.68 3.67 -1.36
CA LEU A 329 3.13 4.83 -2.12
C LEU A 329 2.59 6.11 -1.48
N VAL A 330 3.48 6.87 -0.84
CA VAL A 330 3.13 8.06 -0.05
C VAL A 330 4.28 9.07 -0.04
N ASP A 331 3.97 10.35 0.07
CA ASP A 331 4.96 11.42 0.24
C ASP A 331 5.46 11.40 1.68
N ILE A 332 6.63 10.79 1.92
CA ILE A 332 7.22 10.63 3.27
C ILE A 332 7.89 11.91 3.75
N ASP A 333 8.57 12.64 2.86
CA ASP A 333 9.37 13.79 3.27
C ASP A 333 8.69 15.14 3.04
N GLY A 334 7.49 15.14 2.45
CA GLY A 334 6.68 16.34 2.25
C GLY A 334 7.15 17.20 1.09
N ASP A 335 7.87 16.63 0.11
CA ASP A 335 8.37 17.35 -1.05
C ASP A 335 7.35 17.43 -2.20
N GLY A 336 6.21 16.75 -2.07
CA GLY A 336 5.13 16.70 -3.05
C GLY A 336 5.26 15.55 -4.04
N LEU A 337 6.32 14.76 -3.99
CA LEU A 337 6.47 13.51 -4.74
C LEU A 337 6.11 12.32 -3.85
N LYS A 338 5.64 11.26 -4.46
CA LYS A 338 5.33 10.05 -3.70
C LYS A 338 6.53 9.11 -3.66
N ASP A 339 6.88 8.72 -2.44
CA ASP A 339 7.93 7.78 -2.13
C ASP A 339 7.38 6.36 -2.01
N LEU A 340 8.26 5.38 -2.14
CA LEU A 340 7.90 3.97 -2.01
C LEU A 340 8.30 3.45 -0.64
N VAL A 341 7.35 2.91 0.13
CA VAL A 341 7.60 2.20 1.39
C VAL A 341 7.49 0.71 1.15
N THR A 342 8.51 -0.06 1.51
CA THR A 342 8.56 -1.52 1.31
C THR A 342 9.59 -2.16 2.23
N GLY A 343 9.63 -3.49 2.25
CA GLY A 343 10.60 -4.24 3.03
C GLY A 343 10.59 -5.72 2.69
N LYS A 344 11.44 -6.46 3.39
CA LYS A 344 11.51 -7.91 3.27
C LYS A 344 10.41 -8.56 4.10
N ARG A 345 9.56 -9.38 3.49
CA ARG A 345 8.69 -10.30 4.23
C ARG A 345 9.52 -11.42 4.83
N PHE A 346 9.47 -11.56 6.16
CA PHE A 346 10.22 -12.62 6.84
C PHE A 346 9.48 -13.96 6.72
N TRP A 347 10.19 -14.97 6.19
CA TRP A 347 9.69 -16.33 6.03
C TRP A 347 8.33 -16.42 5.32
N ALA A 348 8.20 -15.86 4.13
CA ALA A 348 6.98 -16.01 3.34
C ALA A 348 6.61 -17.50 3.18
N HIS A 349 7.59 -18.38 2.90
CA HIS A 349 7.44 -19.84 2.87
C HIS A 349 8.31 -20.57 3.92
N GLY A 350 8.47 -19.97 5.10
CA GLY A 350 9.23 -20.57 6.20
C GLY A 350 10.75 -20.40 6.09
N PRO A 351 11.52 -21.07 6.96
CA PRO A 351 12.96 -20.84 7.10
C PRO A 351 13.80 -21.42 5.97
N ASP A 352 13.24 -22.31 5.17
CA ASP A 352 13.94 -23.02 4.10
C ASP A 352 13.36 -22.73 2.71
N GLY A 353 12.29 -21.92 2.65
CA GLY A 353 11.64 -21.46 1.42
C GLY A 353 12.13 -20.09 0.99
N ASP A 354 11.92 -19.75 -0.27
CA ASP A 354 12.26 -18.49 -0.91
C ASP A 354 13.76 -18.10 -0.87
N PRO A 355 14.20 -17.13 -1.69
CA PRO A 355 15.55 -16.59 -1.61
C PRO A 355 15.83 -15.90 -0.29
N GLU A 356 16.99 -16.16 0.29
CA GLU A 356 17.51 -15.53 1.51
C GLU A 356 16.49 -15.49 2.68
N PRO A 357 15.90 -16.64 3.06
CA PRO A 357 14.79 -16.62 4.03
C PRO A 357 15.22 -16.06 5.37
N ASN A 358 16.47 -16.28 5.77
CA ASN A 358 17.03 -15.89 7.06
C ASN A 358 17.82 -14.56 7.02
N ALA A 359 17.81 -13.83 5.90
CA ALA A 359 18.38 -12.49 5.85
C ALA A 359 17.56 -11.52 6.71
N ALA A 360 18.18 -10.43 7.12
CA ALA A 360 17.56 -9.42 7.98
C ALA A 360 16.22 -8.94 7.42
N PRO A 361 15.14 -8.94 8.23
CA PRO A 361 13.84 -8.43 7.81
C PRO A 361 13.86 -6.90 7.83
N VAL A 362 14.34 -6.33 6.74
CA VAL A 362 14.52 -4.89 6.57
C VAL A 362 13.23 -4.18 6.19
N LEU A 363 13.13 -2.92 6.61
CA LEU A 363 12.10 -1.97 6.21
C LEU A 363 12.77 -0.73 5.66
N TYR A 364 12.36 -0.28 4.49
CA TYR A 364 12.89 0.88 3.79
C TYR A 364 11.78 1.81 3.32
N TRP A 365 12.13 3.08 3.14
CA TRP A 365 11.46 3.94 2.19
C TRP A 365 12.46 4.38 1.12
N PHE A 366 11.99 4.49 -0.12
CA PHE A 366 12.78 4.93 -1.27
C PHE A 366 12.26 6.30 -1.68
N GLN A 367 13.08 7.33 -1.45
CA GLN A 367 12.76 8.69 -1.84
C GLN A 367 12.78 8.80 -3.36
N LEU A 368 11.69 9.27 -3.93
CA LEU A 368 11.64 9.63 -5.34
C LEU A 368 12.31 10.99 -5.54
N ARG A 369 13.27 11.04 -6.45
CA ARG A 369 13.89 12.30 -6.83
C ARG A 369 13.93 12.45 -8.35
N ARG A 370 13.36 13.54 -8.85
CA ARG A 370 13.46 13.96 -10.24
C ARG A 370 14.67 14.88 -10.41
N ASN A 371 15.63 14.47 -11.22
CA ASN A 371 16.84 15.25 -11.44
C ASN A 371 16.68 16.27 -12.57
N ALA A 372 17.54 17.30 -12.59
CA ALA A 372 17.48 18.37 -13.60
C ALA A 372 17.69 17.88 -15.05
N ASP A 373 18.36 16.76 -15.22
CA ASP A 373 18.57 16.08 -16.51
C ASP A 373 17.41 15.17 -16.92
N LYS A 374 16.30 15.20 -16.14
CA LYS A 374 15.10 14.37 -16.26
C LYS A 374 15.29 12.89 -15.87
N SER A 375 16.44 12.51 -15.37
CA SER A 375 16.60 11.19 -14.76
C SER A 375 15.85 11.10 -13.42
N VAL A 376 15.53 9.88 -13.04
CA VAL A 376 14.84 9.56 -11.79
C VAL A 376 15.78 8.75 -10.90
N ASP A 377 15.89 9.15 -9.63
CA ASP A 377 16.53 8.36 -8.59
C ASP A 377 15.49 7.86 -7.58
N TRP A 378 15.64 6.62 -7.15
CA TRP A 378 14.97 6.05 -5.98
C TRP A 378 16.02 5.83 -4.90
N ILE A 379 16.04 6.71 -3.89
CA ILE A 379 17.09 6.75 -2.87
C ILE A 379 16.64 5.97 -1.65
N PRO A 380 17.29 4.83 -1.32
CA PRO A 380 16.88 3.98 -0.20
C PRO A 380 17.26 4.60 1.14
N HIS A 381 16.30 4.72 2.04
CA HIS A 381 16.50 5.07 3.43
C HIS A 381 16.04 3.90 4.31
N GLN A 382 16.95 3.30 5.03
CA GLN A 382 16.62 2.21 5.94
C GLN A 382 15.89 2.73 7.17
N VAL A 383 14.71 2.19 7.43
CA VAL A 383 13.90 2.48 8.61
C VAL A 383 14.26 1.55 9.75
N ASP A 384 14.37 0.24 9.44
CA ASP A 384 14.64 -0.80 10.43
C ASP A 384 15.25 -2.06 9.76
N ASP A 385 15.89 -2.92 10.55
CA ASP A 385 16.50 -4.17 10.07
C ASP A 385 16.01 -5.43 10.82
N LEU A 386 15.00 -5.29 11.68
CA LEU A 386 14.48 -6.37 12.52
C LEU A 386 12.96 -6.55 12.45
N SER A 387 12.24 -5.66 11.72
CA SER A 387 10.79 -5.75 11.59
C SER A 387 10.34 -6.37 10.27
N GLY A 388 10.86 -5.88 9.16
CA GLY A 388 10.38 -6.25 7.84
C GLY A 388 8.94 -5.81 7.56
N THR A 389 8.32 -6.46 6.57
CA THR A 389 6.90 -6.30 6.23
C THR A 389 6.17 -7.65 6.33
N GLY A 390 4.84 -7.63 6.28
CA GLY A 390 4.01 -8.80 5.99
C GLY A 390 3.58 -8.82 4.52
N THR A 391 2.31 -9.11 4.28
CA THR A 391 1.67 -8.93 2.97
C THR A 391 1.18 -7.50 2.77
N GLU A 392 1.19 -6.70 3.83
CA GLU A 392 0.77 -5.31 3.84
C GLU A 392 1.77 -4.45 4.60
N VAL A 393 1.99 -3.25 4.13
CA VAL A 393 2.61 -2.12 4.84
C VAL A 393 1.72 -0.92 4.66
N LYS A 394 1.57 -0.10 5.69
CA LYS A 394 0.78 1.15 5.60
C LYS A 394 1.61 2.33 6.08
N ALA A 395 1.64 3.37 5.25
CA ALA A 395 2.24 4.64 5.60
C ALA A 395 1.15 5.72 5.63
N ARG A 396 0.80 6.19 6.84
CA ARG A 396 -0.29 7.15 7.09
C ARG A 396 0.05 8.01 8.29
N ASP A 397 -0.34 9.27 8.24
CA ASP A 397 -0.31 10.14 9.41
C ASP A 397 -1.39 9.70 10.41
N TYR A 398 -0.99 8.89 11.42
CA TYR A 398 -1.95 8.44 12.44
C TYR A 398 -2.10 9.43 13.59
N ASN A 399 -1.11 10.29 13.82
CA ASN A 399 -1.05 11.17 14.99
C ASN A 399 -1.52 12.60 14.69
N GLY A 400 -1.77 12.95 13.41
CA GLY A 400 -2.26 14.25 12.96
C GLY A 400 -1.18 15.32 12.89
N ASP A 401 0.11 14.94 12.79
CA ASP A 401 1.22 15.91 12.73
C ASP A 401 1.63 16.27 11.29
N GLY A 402 0.92 15.74 10.31
CA GLY A 402 1.13 15.99 8.88
C GLY A 402 2.25 15.17 8.26
N LYS A 403 2.77 14.16 8.97
CA LYS A 403 3.85 13.28 8.47
C LYS A 403 3.40 11.83 8.46
N PRO A 404 3.64 11.08 7.39
CA PRO A 404 3.30 9.67 7.35
C PRO A 404 4.14 8.85 8.34
N ASP A 405 3.46 8.07 9.16
CA ASP A 405 4.01 7.04 10.02
C ASP A 405 3.86 5.68 9.34
N ILE A 406 4.65 4.67 9.74
CA ILE A 406 4.62 3.35 9.11
C ILE A 406 4.09 2.31 10.10
N LEU A 407 3.18 1.46 9.62
CA LEU A 407 2.60 0.34 10.36
C LEU A 407 2.86 -0.96 9.61
N VAL A 408 3.36 -1.97 10.32
CA VAL A 408 3.56 -3.32 9.79
C VAL A 408 3.11 -4.38 10.79
N GLY A 409 2.54 -5.47 10.26
CA GLY A 409 2.25 -6.70 10.98
C GLY A 409 2.87 -7.89 10.24
N ASN A 410 3.56 -8.77 10.96
CA ASN A 410 4.23 -9.94 10.38
C ASN A 410 4.63 -10.97 11.44
N LYS A 411 5.45 -11.96 11.07
CA LYS A 411 5.92 -13.04 11.95
C LYS A 411 6.81 -12.59 13.11
N HIS A 412 7.34 -11.38 13.10
CA HIS A 412 8.06 -10.77 14.22
C HIS A 412 7.16 -9.95 15.15
N GLY A 413 5.88 -9.80 14.81
CA GLY A 413 4.90 -9.06 15.58
C GLY A 413 4.33 -7.85 14.86
N VAL A 414 3.93 -6.84 15.63
CA VAL A 414 3.32 -5.61 15.13
C VAL A 414 4.14 -4.41 15.56
N TYR A 415 4.41 -3.51 14.62
CA TYR A 415 5.26 -2.35 14.84
C TYR A 415 4.62 -1.09 14.27
N VAL A 416 4.71 -0.02 15.05
CA VAL A 416 4.46 1.36 14.61
C VAL A 416 5.80 2.10 14.57
N PHE A 417 6.05 2.78 13.48
CA PHE A 417 7.22 3.63 13.28
C PHE A 417 6.73 5.06 13.13
N THR A 418 6.79 5.82 14.23
CA THR A 418 6.39 7.23 14.24
C THR A 418 7.48 8.08 13.61
N GLN A 419 7.13 8.86 12.58
CA GLN A 419 8.09 9.72 11.93
C GLN A 419 8.54 10.86 12.85
N VAL A 420 9.84 11.03 12.94
CA VAL A 420 10.48 12.10 13.71
C VAL A 420 11.37 12.91 12.78
N THR A 421 11.11 14.20 12.71
CA THR A 421 11.91 15.13 11.89
C THR A 421 12.87 15.95 12.72
N LYS A 422 14.07 16.18 12.18
CA LYS A 422 15.10 17.00 12.80
C LYS A 422 15.67 18.01 11.80
N SER A 423 15.51 19.31 12.08
CA SER A 423 16.21 20.35 11.33
C SER A 423 17.71 20.29 11.63
N VAL A 424 18.53 20.24 10.58
CA VAL A 424 19.98 20.08 10.66
C VAL A 424 20.69 21.10 9.78
N SER A 425 22.01 21.23 9.92
CA SER A 425 22.81 21.99 8.97
C SER A 425 22.89 21.28 7.61
N ALA A 426 23.20 22.02 6.54
CA ALA A 426 23.42 21.43 5.22
C ALA A 426 24.52 20.37 5.22
N ALA A 427 25.58 20.56 6.00
CA ALA A 427 26.67 19.58 6.12
C ALA A 427 26.22 18.29 6.81
N GLU A 428 25.46 18.39 7.90
CA GLU A 428 24.89 17.22 8.58
C GLU A 428 23.90 16.48 7.68
N TRP A 429 23.04 17.21 6.97
CA TRP A 429 22.10 16.62 6.02
C TRP A 429 22.84 15.86 4.93
N GLN A 430 23.82 16.48 4.28
CA GLN A 430 24.62 15.85 3.22
C GLN A 430 25.38 14.62 3.72
N ALA A 431 25.87 14.64 4.96
CA ALA A 431 26.59 13.51 5.55
C ALA A 431 25.66 12.32 5.83
N ALA A 432 24.39 12.59 6.12
CA ALA A 432 23.37 11.57 6.43
C ALA A 432 22.72 10.97 5.18
N GLN A 433 22.90 11.58 3.99
CA GLN A 433 22.28 11.04 2.78
C GLN A 433 22.97 9.73 2.33
N PRO A 434 22.20 8.76 1.81
CA PRO A 434 22.75 7.59 1.13
C PRO A 434 23.69 8.02 0.01
N LYS A 435 24.84 7.35 -0.10
CA LYS A 435 25.85 7.66 -1.13
C LYS A 435 25.80 6.63 -2.23
N PRO A 436 25.82 7.05 -3.49
CA PRO A 436 25.99 6.11 -4.60
C PRO A 436 27.22 5.24 -4.40
N LEU A 437 27.06 3.93 -4.51
CA LEU A 437 28.13 2.94 -4.45
C LEU A 437 28.45 2.39 -5.84
N TYR A 438 27.48 2.50 -6.74
CA TYR A 438 27.56 1.98 -8.11
C TYR A 438 27.13 3.09 -9.10
N PRO A 439 27.64 3.05 -10.34
CA PRO A 439 27.35 4.06 -11.36
C PRO A 439 25.86 4.08 -11.80
#